data_fe261471faf18a294e33175ee45bdf5c
#
_entry.id   fe261471faf18a294e33175ee45bdf5c
#
_cell.length_a   1.000
_cell.length_b   1.000
_cell.length_c   1.000
_cell.angle_alpha   90.00
_cell.angle_beta   90.00
_cell.angle_gamma   90.00
#
_symmetry.space_group_name_H-M   'P 1'
#
loop_
_entity.id
_entity.type
_entity.pdbx_description
1 polymer ?
#
loop_
_entity_poly.entity_id
_entity_poly.type
_entity_poly.pdbx_seq_one_letter_code
_entity_poly.pdbx_strand_id
1 'polypeptide(L)'
;MTSTPPRAHAPRLAATVVLLRPSGAAFECYMLRRSGGSSFMPDSLVFPGGRLDDADGDPADDATWARAAARECLEEAAVSIDPDQLVWFDTWCTPSAEPKRFLARFFLAVLGEGDGGLAQADGSETTDGRWWTAADALAAWERGEADIPPPTLCTLMRLDAIGPVGLRAEATALEVPILPKAAVHATEIHVVMPHHIEYDALPGEDATAPSRVHAHPRRFTRRDGRWVPS
;
A
#
# COMPACT_ATOMS: atom_id res chain seq x y z
N MET A 1 1.88 -20.98 33.35
CA MET A 1 3.06 -20.71 32.53
C MET A 1 2.63 -19.70 31.49
N THR A 2 2.87 -18.43 31.73
CA THR A 2 2.62 -17.36 30.79
C THR A 2 3.74 -17.37 29.73
N SER A 3 3.48 -17.94 28.57
CA SER A 3 4.43 -17.83 27.46
C SER A 3 4.49 -16.37 27.04
N THR A 4 5.65 -15.73 27.18
CA THR A 4 5.91 -14.43 26.58
C THR A 4 5.62 -14.54 25.07
N PRO A 5 4.78 -13.68 24.50
CA PRO A 5 4.53 -13.73 23.06
C PRO A 5 5.87 -13.56 22.32
N PRO A 6 6.08 -14.27 21.20
CA PRO A 6 7.30 -14.14 20.43
C PRO A 6 7.50 -12.67 20.04
N ARG A 7 8.72 -12.18 20.25
CA ARG A 7 9.07 -10.79 19.93
C ARG A 7 8.80 -10.55 18.44
N ALA A 8 7.94 -9.57 18.12
CA ALA A 8 7.63 -9.24 16.76
C ALA A 8 8.92 -8.91 15.99
N HIS A 9 9.07 -9.45 14.79
CA HIS A 9 10.20 -9.12 13.93
C HIS A 9 10.13 -7.64 13.53
N ALA A 10 11.27 -6.96 13.56
CA ALA A 10 11.36 -5.59 13.04
C ALA A 10 10.88 -5.55 11.57
N PRO A 11 10.04 -4.60 11.19
CA PRO A 11 9.59 -4.49 9.82
C PRO A 11 10.74 -4.08 8.90
N ARG A 12 10.74 -4.62 7.67
CA ARG A 12 11.64 -4.17 6.60
C ARG A 12 11.10 -2.87 6.03
N LEU A 13 11.99 -1.94 5.73
CA LEU A 13 11.63 -0.65 5.16
C LEU A 13 11.31 -0.82 3.67
N ALA A 14 10.26 -0.16 3.20
CA ALA A 14 9.77 -0.25 1.83
C ALA A 14 9.17 1.08 1.37
N ALA A 15 9.19 1.31 0.07
CA ALA A 15 8.56 2.47 -0.55
C ALA A 15 7.67 2.03 -1.71
N THR A 16 6.52 2.68 -1.88
CA THR A 16 5.50 2.36 -2.87
C THR A 16 5.08 3.64 -3.60
N VAL A 17 4.92 3.57 -4.92
CA VAL A 17 4.49 4.70 -5.75
C VAL A 17 3.08 4.48 -6.28
N VAL A 18 2.17 5.38 -5.97
CA VAL A 18 0.89 5.53 -6.65
C VAL A 18 1.14 6.42 -7.87
N LEU A 19 1.48 5.77 -8.98
CA LEU A 19 1.79 6.42 -10.24
C LEU A 19 0.48 6.72 -10.98
N LEU A 20 0.19 7.98 -11.21
CA LEU A 20 -1.03 8.44 -11.86
C LEU A 20 -0.75 9.11 -13.19
N ARG A 21 -1.68 8.97 -14.13
CA ARG A 21 -1.72 9.75 -15.37
C ARG A 21 -3.12 10.32 -15.61
N PRO A 22 -3.24 11.48 -16.29
CA PRO A 22 -4.53 11.97 -16.77
C PRO A 22 -5.13 10.99 -17.79
N SER A 23 -6.45 10.78 -17.74
CA SER A 23 -7.22 9.97 -18.70
C SER A 23 -8.59 10.61 -18.92
N GLY A 24 -8.66 11.50 -19.89
CA GLY A 24 -9.85 12.33 -20.10
C GLY A 24 -10.17 13.23 -18.90
N ALA A 25 -11.35 13.09 -18.33
CA ALA A 25 -11.76 13.82 -17.11
C ALA A 25 -11.36 13.09 -15.81
N ALA A 26 -10.75 11.90 -15.90
CA ALA A 26 -10.36 11.07 -14.77
C ALA A 26 -8.83 10.91 -14.68
N PHE A 27 -8.40 10.10 -13.71
CA PHE A 27 -7.02 9.64 -13.59
C PHE A 27 -6.99 8.12 -13.59
N GLU A 28 -5.95 7.57 -14.17
CA GLU A 28 -5.61 6.16 -14.07
C GLU A 28 -4.37 5.98 -13.20
N CYS A 29 -4.34 4.93 -12.39
CA CYS A 29 -3.17 4.51 -11.65
C CYS A 29 -2.55 3.27 -12.31
N TYR A 30 -1.22 3.22 -12.35
CA TYR A 30 -0.51 2.02 -12.82
C TYR A 30 -0.46 0.98 -11.70
N MET A 31 -0.92 -0.21 -11.99
CA MET A 31 -0.93 -1.32 -11.03
C MET A 31 -0.33 -2.58 -11.64
N LEU A 32 0.28 -3.38 -10.79
CA LEU A 32 0.99 -4.60 -11.11
C LEU A 32 0.28 -5.80 -10.48
N ARG A 33 0.21 -6.90 -11.19
CA ARG A 33 -0.19 -8.19 -10.61
C ARG A 33 1.06 -8.92 -10.13
N ARG A 34 1.13 -9.22 -8.85
CA ARG A 34 2.23 -10.01 -8.29
C ARG A 34 2.20 -11.42 -8.85
N SER A 35 3.38 -11.99 -9.09
CA SER A 35 3.52 -13.38 -9.49
C SER A 35 2.87 -14.33 -8.47
N GLY A 36 2.18 -15.37 -8.92
CA GLY A 36 1.61 -16.42 -8.07
C GLY A 36 2.64 -17.16 -7.22
N GLY A 37 3.92 -17.11 -7.59
CA GLY A 37 5.05 -17.60 -6.79
C GLY A 37 5.59 -16.62 -5.74
N SER A 38 5.05 -15.42 -5.64
CA SER A 38 5.49 -14.43 -4.66
C SER A 38 5.28 -14.94 -3.23
N SER A 39 6.31 -14.79 -2.42
CA SER A 39 6.28 -15.21 -1.01
C SER A 39 5.45 -14.31 -0.10
N PHE A 40 4.92 -13.20 -0.59
CA PHE A 40 4.09 -12.26 0.11
C PHE A 40 2.99 -11.76 -0.82
N MET A 41 1.72 -12.00 -0.46
CA MET A 41 0.51 -11.62 -1.22
C MET A 41 0.57 -12.03 -2.71
N PRO A 42 0.68 -13.33 -3.04
CA PRO A 42 0.69 -13.79 -4.42
C PRO A 42 -0.63 -13.41 -5.13
N ASP A 43 -0.56 -13.22 -6.45
CA ASP A 43 -1.68 -12.88 -7.34
C ASP A 43 -2.42 -11.57 -7.02
N SER A 44 -1.95 -10.81 -6.02
CA SER A 44 -2.57 -9.55 -5.65
C SER A 44 -2.23 -8.42 -6.62
N LEU A 45 -3.18 -7.52 -6.79
CA LEU A 45 -3.01 -6.27 -7.53
C LEU A 45 -2.44 -5.20 -6.58
N VAL A 46 -1.30 -4.64 -6.92
CA VAL A 46 -0.53 -3.70 -6.10
C VAL A 46 0.00 -2.52 -6.91
N PHE A 47 0.41 -1.46 -6.24
CA PHE A 47 1.19 -0.39 -6.86
C PHE A 47 2.67 -0.79 -6.96
N PRO A 48 3.46 -0.21 -7.88
CA PRO A 48 4.91 -0.39 -7.92
C PRO A 48 5.57 -0.05 -6.59
N GLY A 49 6.55 -0.86 -6.17
CA GLY A 49 7.27 -0.61 -4.93
C GLY A 49 7.96 -1.83 -4.35
N GLY A 50 9.00 -1.57 -3.58
CA GLY A 50 9.81 -2.60 -2.97
C GLY A 50 10.59 -2.11 -1.75
N ARG A 51 11.62 -2.84 -1.38
CA ARG A 51 12.43 -2.55 -0.19
C ARG A 51 13.40 -1.42 -0.46
N LEU A 52 13.73 -0.66 0.60
CA LEU A 52 14.89 0.21 0.56
C LEU A 52 16.16 -0.62 0.40
N ASP A 53 17.06 -0.12 -0.43
CA ASP A 53 18.41 -0.65 -0.64
C ASP A 53 19.44 0.27 0.01
N ASP A 54 20.62 -0.27 0.36
CA ASP A 54 21.72 0.54 0.91
C ASP A 54 22.14 1.66 -0.07
N ALA A 55 22.00 1.43 -1.36
CA ALA A 55 22.27 2.41 -2.40
C ALA A 55 21.30 3.60 -2.40
N ASP A 56 20.09 3.47 -1.85
CA ASP A 56 19.13 4.55 -1.74
C ASP A 56 19.54 5.59 -0.69
N GLY A 57 20.30 5.20 0.35
CA GLY A 57 20.88 6.06 1.37
C GLY A 57 20.50 5.71 2.81
N ASP A 58 20.64 6.67 3.73
CA ASP A 58 20.30 6.47 5.14
C ASP A 58 18.78 6.53 5.33
N PRO A 59 18.14 5.50 5.91
CA PRO A 59 16.70 5.51 6.21
C PRO A 59 16.22 6.62 7.17
N ALA A 60 17.15 7.26 7.88
CA ALA A 60 16.83 8.42 8.71
C ALA A 60 16.57 9.69 7.87
N ASP A 61 17.00 9.71 6.62
CA ASP A 61 16.71 10.79 5.67
C ASP A 61 15.44 10.45 4.85
N ASP A 62 14.44 11.33 4.88
CA ASP A 62 13.19 11.15 4.12
C ASP A 62 13.43 11.06 2.61
N ALA A 63 14.44 11.73 2.08
CA ALA A 63 14.81 11.66 0.66
C ALA A 63 15.24 10.25 0.23
N THR A 64 15.76 9.42 1.13
CA THR A 64 16.08 8.02 0.87
C THR A 64 14.86 7.22 0.44
N TRP A 65 13.74 7.44 1.08
CA TRP A 65 12.49 6.75 0.75
C TRP A 65 11.93 7.18 -0.61
N ALA A 66 12.07 8.45 -0.94
CA ALA A 66 11.66 8.95 -2.27
C ALA A 66 12.58 8.38 -3.38
N ARG A 67 13.91 8.27 -3.13
CA ARG A 67 14.85 7.62 -4.06
C ARG A 67 14.51 6.14 -4.26
N ALA A 68 14.24 5.40 -3.19
CA ALA A 68 13.79 4.01 -3.26
C ALA A 68 12.51 3.89 -4.08
N ALA A 69 11.51 4.73 -3.83
CA ALA A 69 10.25 4.74 -4.56
C ALA A 69 10.46 5.01 -6.07
N ALA A 70 11.31 5.97 -6.43
CA ALA A 70 11.63 6.28 -7.82
C ALA A 70 12.39 5.14 -8.51
N ARG A 71 13.35 4.50 -7.82
CA ARG A 71 14.08 3.33 -8.33
C ARG A 71 13.14 2.17 -8.61
N GLU A 72 12.29 1.79 -7.65
CA GLU A 72 11.32 0.70 -7.80
C GLU A 72 10.32 0.99 -8.93
N CYS A 73 9.90 2.26 -9.10
CA CYS A 73 9.04 2.65 -10.20
C CYS A 73 9.72 2.45 -11.56
N LEU A 74 11.01 2.77 -11.66
CA LEU A 74 11.79 2.53 -12.88
C LEU A 74 11.95 1.02 -13.14
N GLU A 75 12.26 0.24 -12.13
CA GLU A 75 12.49 -1.21 -12.24
C GLU A 75 11.21 -1.97 -12.59
N GLU A 76 10.09 -1.68 -11.92
CA GLU A 76 8.85 -2.44 -12.06
C GLU A 76 7.87 -1.88 -13.11
N ALA A 77 7.93 -0.58 -13.41
CA ALA A 77 7.02 0.09 -14.34
C ALA A 77 7.73 0.71 -15.56
N ALA A 78 9.06 0.69 -15.62
CA ALA A 78 9.88 1.35 -16.64
C ALA A 78 9.61 2.87 -16.75
N VAL A 79 9.16 3.52 -15.67
CA VAL A 79 8.89 4.95 -15.62
C VAL A 79 9.90 5.64 -14.71
N SER A 80 10.66 6.58 -15.26
CA SER A 80 11.58 7.41 -14.50
C SER A 80 10.85 8.59 -13.88
N ILE A 81 11.01 8.79 -12.59
CA ILE A 81 10.41 9.91 -11.83
C ILE A 81 11.52 10.59 -11.04
N ASP A 82 11.49 11.92 -11.02
CA ASP A 82 12.33 12.70 -10.13
C ASP A 82 11.86 12.48 -8.67
N PRO A 83 12.72 11.98 -7.75
CA PRO A 83 12.36 11.79 -6.35
C PRO A 83 11.79 13.05 -5.68
N ASP A 84 12.23 14.24 -6.09
CA ASP A 84 11.76 15.52 -5.54
C ASP A 84 10.31 15.86 -5.93
N GLN A 85 9.75 15.18 -6.93
CA GLN A 85 8.35 15.32 -7.33
C GLN A 85 7.40 14.38 -6.57
N LEU A 86 7.95 13.43 -5.83
CA LEU A 86 7.18 12.47 -5.07
C LEU A 86 6.58 13.10 -3.80
N VAL A 87 5.29 12.90 -3.60
CA VAL A 87 4.59 13.40 -2.40
C VAL A 87 4.27 12.24 -1.47
N TRP A 88 4.99 12.14 -0.36
CA TRP A 88 4.67 11.17 0.68
C TRP A 88 3.31 11.50 1.30
N PHE A 89 2.35 10.56 1.25
CA PHE A 89 0.99 10.79 1.71
C PHE A 89 0.48 9.76 2.72
N ASP A 90 1.18 8.62 2.88
CA ASP A 90 0.75 7.58 3.83
C ASP A 90 1.93 6.70 4.28
N THR A 91 1.79 6.05 5.43
CA THR A 91 2.72 5.05 5.92
C THR A 91 1.95 3.90 6.55
N TRP A 92 2.27 2.68 6.11
CA TRP A 92 1.64 1.46 6.61
C TRP A 92 2.68 0.53 7.22
N CYS A 93 2.32 -0.07 8.36
CA CYS A 93 3.11 -1.13 8.96
C CYS A 93 2.32 -2.43 8.98
N THR A 94 2.92 -3.53 8.55
CA THR A 94 2.32 -4.85 8.63
C THR A 94 2.05 -5.22 10.09
N PRO A 95 0.89 -5.82 10.43
CA PRO A 95 0.59 -6.27 11.78
C PRO A 95 1.72 -7.08 12.43
N SER A 96 1.91 -6.92 13.73
CA SER A 96 3.00 -7.58 14.47
C SER A 96 2.89 -9.11 14.53
N ALA A 97 1.70 -9.65 14.27
CA ALA A 97 1.47 -11.09 14.18
C ALA A 97 1.99 -11.73 12.89
N GLU A 98 2.29 -10.94 11.87
CA GLU A 98 2.77 -11.46 10.59
C GLU A 98 4.26 -11.79 10.63
N PRO A 99 4.69 -12.94 10.06
CA PRO A 99 6.10 -13.34 10.05
C PRO A 99 6.97 -12.48 9.14
N LYS A 100 6.36 -11.92 8.07
CA LYS A 100 7.02 -10.97 7.16
C LYS A 100 6.35 -9.62 7.33
N ARG A 101 7.13 -8.65 7.84
CA ARG A 101 6.63 -7.32 8.10
C ARG A 101 7.35 -6.28 7.26
N PHE A 102 6.59 -5.27 6.85
CA PHE A 102 7.08 -4.11 6.14
C PHE A 102 6.57 -2.84 6.82
N LEU A 103 7.43 -1.84 6.88
CA LEU A 103 7.07 -0.45 7.10
C LEU A 103 7.18 0.22 5.74
N ALA A 104 6.06 0.52 5.12
CA ALA A 104 6.00 1.03 3.76
C ALA A 104 5.50 2.47 3.72
N ARG A 105 6.27 3.38 3.12
CA ARG A 105 5.83 4.73 2.80
C ARG A 105 5.22 4.75 1.40
N PHE A 106 4.07 5.41 1.28
CA PHE A 106 3.33 5.55 0.03
C PHE A 106 3.52 6.96 -0.53
N PHE A 107 3.98 7.02 -1.76
CA PHE A 107 4.22 8.25 -2.49
C PHE A 107 3.25 8.39 -3.64
N LEU A 108 2.82 9.63 -3.90
CA LEU A 108 2.00 10.00 -5.04
C LEU A 108 2.88 10.65 -6.11
N ALA A 109 2.77 10.18 -7.34
CA ALA A 109 3.35 10.79 -8.52
C ALA A 109 2.27 11.00 -9.58
N VAL A 110 2.20 12.20 -10.15
CA VAL A 110 1.29 12.51 -11.25
C VAL A 110 2.10 12.84 -12.48
N LEU A 111 1.98 12.00 -13.52
CA LEU A 111 2.64 12.19 -14.80
C LEU A 111 1.99 13.31 -15.60
N GLY A 112 2.78 13.96 -16.45
CA GLY A 112 2.27 14.87 -17.46
C GLY A 112 1.48 14.15 -18.56
N GLU A 113 0.80 14.92 -19.41
CA GLU A 113 0.15 14.37 -20.61
C GLU A 113 1.20 13.72 -21.53
N GLY A 114 1.01 12.43 -21.81
CA GLY A 114 1.91 11.66 -22.70
C GLY A 114 3.02 10.87 -22.01
N ASP A 115 3.39 11.18 -20.79
CA ASP A 115 4.53 10.54 -20.11
C ASP A 115 4.26 9.08 -19.70
N GLY A 116 3.00 8.68 -19.51
CA GLY A 116 2.62 7.34 -19.05
C GLY A 116 2.47 6.28 -20.14
N GLY A 117 2.74 6.60 -21.41
CA GLY A 117 2.49 5.68 -22.53
C GLY A 117 3.43 4.48 -22.63
N LEU A 118 4.55 4.48 -21.89
CA LEU A 118 5.61 3.47 -21.96
C LEU A 118 5.68 2.57 -20.72
N ALA A 119 4.76 2.73 -19.76
CA ALA A 119 4.80 1.91 -18.55
C ALA A 119 4.62 0.41 -18.88
N GLN A 120 5.56 -0.42 -18.45
CA GLN A 120 5.60 -1.86 -18.70
C GLN A 120 6.05 -2.59 -17.43
N ALA A 121 5.39 -3.72 -17.13
CA ALA A 121 5.85 -4.61 -16.06
C ALA A 121 7.19 -5.25 -16.40
N ASP A 122 8.03 -5.48 -15.40
CA ASP A 122 9.37 -6.08 -15.54
C ASP A 122 9.34 -7.55 -15.99
N GLY A 123 8.21 -8.26 -15.80
CA GLY A 123 8.00 -9.65 -16.18
C GLY A 123 8.70 -10.67 -15.26
N SER A 124 9.40 -10.27 -14.24
CA SER A 124 10.10 -11.17 -13.30
C SER A 124 9.35 -11.36 -11.97
N GLU A 125 9.20 -10.33 -11.16
CA GLU A 125 8.43 -10.36 -9.91
C GLU A 125 6.95 -10.03 -10.14
N THR A 126 6.64 -9.32 -11.22
CA THR A 126 5.28 -8.94 -11.64
C THR A 126 4.99 -9.48 -13.03
N THR A 127 3.78 -10.03 -13.22
CA THR A 127 3.41 -10.74 -14.45
C THR A 127 2.57 -9.92 -15.42
N ASP A 128 1.89 -8.88 -14.92
CA ASP A 128 0.99 -8.04 -15.70
C ASP A 128 0.95 -6.65 -15.07
N GLY A 129 1.21 -5.62 -15.86
CA GLY A 129 1.16 -4.23 -15.46
C GLY A 129 0.23 -3.45 -16.37
N ARG A 130 -0.75 -2.75 -15.82
CA ARG A 130 -1.66 -1.93 -16.60
C ARG A 130 -2.20 -0.73 -15.84
N TRP A 131 -2.73 0.20 -16.61
CA TRP A 131 -3.42 1.38 -16.11
C TRP A 131 -4.88 1.04 -15.74
N TRP A 132 -5.31 1.51 -14.58
CA TRP A 132 -6.65 1.34 -14.05
C TRP A 132 -7.20 2.66 -13.56
N THR A 133 -8.46 2.94 -13.82
CA THR A 133 -9.15 3.90 -12.95
C THR A 133 -9.36 3.27 -11.57
N ALA A 134 -9.44 4.10 -10.54
CA ALA A 134 -9.72 3.59 -9.18
C ALA A 134 -11.06 2.82 -9.16
N ALA A 135 -12.07 3.34 -9.85
CA ALA A 135 -13.38 2.71 -9.97
C ALA A 135 -13.31 1.33 -10.65
N ASP A 136 -12.55 1.17 -11.75
CA ASP A 136 -12.43 -0.12 -12.44
C ASP A 136 -11.69 -1.16 -11.59
N ALA A 137 -10.64 -0.74 -10.88
CA ALA A 137 -9.90 -1.61 -9.98
C ALA A 137 -10.78 -2.09 -8.80
N LEU A 138 -11.55 -1.19 -8.21
CA LEU A 138 -12.53 -1.51 -7.16
C LEU A 138 -13.64 -2.44 -7.68
N ALA A 139 -14.18 -2.18 -8.87
CA ALA A 139 -15.17 -3.04 -9.48
C ALA A 139 -14.64 -4.45 -9.78
N ALA A 140 -13.38 -4.59 -10.26
CA ALA A 140 -12.73 -5.89 -10.45
C ALA A 140 -12.56 -6.64 -9.13
N TRP A 141 -12.17 -5.92 -8.06
CA TRP A 141 -12.09 -6.49 -6.72
C TRP A 141 -13.48 -6.93 -6.21
N GLU A 142 -14.54 -6.14 -6.38
CA GLU A 142 -15.91 -6.50 -5.98
C GLU A 142 -16.39 -7.79 -6.69
N ARG A 143 -16.05 -7.96 -7.98
CA ARG A 143 -16.38 -9.17 -8.73
C ARG A 143 -15.50 -10.38 -8.39
N GLY A 144 -14.45 -10.19 -7.54
CA GLY A 144 -13.50 -11.25 -7.20
C GLY A 144 -12.48 -11.57 -8.29
N GLU A 145 -12.30 -10.70 -9.27
CA GLU A 145 -11.33 -10.84 -10.37
C GLU A 145 -9.91 -10.40 -9.96
N ALA A 146 -9.82 -9.63 -8.87
CA ALA A 146 -8.56 -9.17 -8.29
C ALA A 146 -8.58 -9.26 -6.76
N ASP A 147 -7.51 -9.79 -6.16
CA ASP A 147 -7.25 -9.61 -4.74
C ASP A 147 -6.46 -8.33 -4.53
N ILE A 148 -6.92 -7.45 -3.65
CA ILE A 148 -6.28 -6.17 -3.36
C ILE A 148 -5.99 -6.08 -1.87
N PRO A 149 -4.72 -5.89 -1.47
CA PRO A 149 -4.34 -5.75 -0.07
C PRO A 149 -4.95 -4.50 0.59
N PRO A 150 -5.22 -4.52 1.93
CA PRO A 150 -5.84 -3.41 2.63
C PRO A 150 -5.22 -2.02 2.38
N PRO A 151 -3.88 -1.83 2.39
CA PRO A 151 -3.30 -0.52 2.08
C PRO A 151 -3.62 -0.02 0.67
N THR A 152 -3.52 -0.91 -0.32
CA THR A 152 -3.85 -0.60 -1.71
C THR A 152 -5.34 -0.32 -1.88
N LEU A 153 -6.20 -1.12 -1.25
CA LEU A 153 -7.66 -0.95 -1.29
C LEU A 153 -8.09 0.39 -0.67
N CYS A 154 -7.52 0.74 0.50
CA CYS A 154 -7.75 2.06 1.12
C CYS A 154 -7.34 3.21 0.20
N THR A 155 -6.19 3.09 -0.45
CA THR A 155 -5.70 4.12 -1.38
C THR A 155 -6.62 4.27 -2.59
N LEU A 156 -7.08 3.16 -3.18
CA LEU A 156 -8.04 3.19 -4.30
C LEU A 156 -9.38 3.81 -3.90
N MET A 157 -9.93 3.44 -2.73
CA MET A 157 -11.16 4.05 -2.21
C MET A 157 -11.04 5.56 -2.03
N ARG A 158 -9.88 6.04 -1.55
CA ARG A 158 -9.62 7.48 -1.40
C ARG A 158 -9.44 8.15 -2.75
N LEU A 159 -8.71 7.54 -3.68
CA LEU A 159 -8.58 8.07 -5.05
C LEU A 159 -9.93 8.20 -5.74
N ASP A 160 -10.81 7.21 -5.59
CA ASP A 160 -12.17 7.26 -6.16
C ASP A 160 -13.03 8.36 -5.53
N ALA A 161 -12.92 8.55 -4.21
CA ALA A 161 -13.75 9.50 -3.46
C ALA A 161 -13.29 10.96 -3.61
N ILE A 162 -11.97 11.25 -3.57
CA ILE A 162 -11.42 12.62 -3.48
C ILE A 162 -10.41 12.97 -4.57
N GLY A 163 -10.06 12.01 -5.42
CA GLY A 163 -9.09 12.18 -6.49
C GLY A 163 -7.66 12.49 -6.04
N PRO A 164 -6.73 12.68 -6.99
CA PRO A 164 -5.31 12.95 -6.68
C PRO A 164 -5.08 14.24 -5.92
N VAL A 165 -5.85 15.29 -6.25
CA VAL A 165 -5.74 16.60 -5.60
C VAL A 165 -6.14 16.49 -4.13
N GLY A 166 -7.24 15.79 -3.84
CA GLY A 166 -7.69 15.54 -2.47
C GLY A 166 -6.68 14.69 -1.70
N LEU A 167 -6.16 13.62 -2.32
CA LEU A 167 -5.15 12.76 -1.71
C LEU A 167 -3.86 13.53 -1.38
N ARG A 168 -3.41 14.40 -2.30
CA ARG A 168 -2.26 15.29 -2.07
C ARG A 168 -2.53 16.31 -0.94
N ALA A 169 -3.74 16.85 -0.86
CA ALA A 169 -4.11 17.80 0.20
C ALA A 169 -4.16 17.15 1.59
N GLU A 170 -4.46 15.85 1.65
CA GLU A 170 -4.39 15.06 2.89
C GLU A 170 -2.95 14.68 3.28
N ALA A 171 -1.98 14.83 2.38
CA ALA A 171 -0.57 14.54 2.61
C ALA A 171 0.07 15.60 3.51
N THR A 172 -0.26 15.61 4.78
CA THR A 172 0.37 16.48 5.79
C THR A 172 1.04 15.60 6.82
N ALA A 173 2.30 15.88 7.16
CA ALA A 173 3.12 15.29 8.22
C ALA A 173 2.63 13.93 8.78
N LEU A 174 3.09 12.84 8.17
CA LEU A 174 2.69 11.46 8.50
C LEU A 174 3.79 10.77 9.30
N GLU A 175 4.11 11.29 10.45
CA GLU A 175 5.15 10.74 11.32
C GLU A 175 4.78 9.37 11.89
N VAL A 176 3.48 9.01 11.88
CA VAL A 176 3.00 7.81 12.55
C VAL A 176 2.39 6.82 11.58
N PRO A 177 2.93 5.60 11.50
CA PRO A 177 2.42 4.56 10.63
C PRO A 177 1.01 4.09 11.03
N ILE A 178 0.19 3.78 10.03
CA ILE A 178 -1.02 2.98 10.22
C ILE A 178 -0.57 1.55 10.53
N LEU A 179 -0.76 1.13 11.76
CA LEU A 179 -0.40 -0.20 12.25
C LEU A 179 -1.66 -0.98 12.64
N PRO A 180 -2.25 -1.76 11.73
CA PRO A 180 -3.38 -2.61 12.06
C PRO A 180 -2.97 -3.78 12.95
N LYS A 181 -3.94 -4.37 13.64
CA LYS A 181 -3.78 -5.65 14.35
C LYS A 181 -4.46 -6.77 13.58
N ALA A 182 -3.82 -7.93 13.55
CA ALA A 182 -4.46 -9.13 13.02
C ALA A 182 -5.25 -9.84 14.14
N ALA A 183 -6.44 -10.30 13.80
CA ALA A 183 -7.29 -11.09 14.68
C ALA A 183 -7.86 -12.29 13.92
N VAL A 184 -8.11 -13.38 14.65
CA VAL A 184 -8.78 -14.55 14.11
C VAL A 184 -10.03 -14.78 14.96
N HIS A 185 -11.21 -14.68 14.35
CA HIS A 185 -12.48 -15.00 14.98
C HIS A 185 -13.11 -16.20 14.26
N ALA A 186 -13.36 -17.28 15.01
CA ALA A 186 -13.76 -18.56 14.44
C ALA A 186 -12.75 -19.05 13.39
N THR A 187 -13.06 -18.89 12.10
CA THR A 187 -12.18 -19.27 10.97
C THR A 187 -11.82 -18.09 10.09
N GLU A 188 -12.32 -16.89 10.39
CA GLU A 188 -12.06 -15.69 9.58
C GLU A 188 -10.84 -14.96 10.10
N ILE A 189 -10.00 -14.49 9.17
CA ILE A 189 -8.87 -13.60 9.44
C ILE A 189 -9.33 -12.17 9.28
N HIS A 190 -9.05 -11.34 10.27
CA HIS A 190 -9.37 -9.93 10.28
C HIS A 190 -8.12 -9.07 10.40
N VAL A 191 -8.10 -7.96 9.71
CA VAL A 191 -7.18 -6.85 9.90
C VAL A 191 -7.98 -5.70 10.51
N VAL A 192 -7.68 -5.37 11.76
CA VAL A 192 -8.42 -4.41 12.58
C VAL A 192 -7.61 -3.12 12.66
N MET A 193 -8.22 -2.03 12.24
CA MET A 193 -7.58 -0.72 12.15
C MET A 193 -7.50 -0.02 13.51
N PRO A 194 -6.54 0.89 13.74
CA PRO A 194 -6.34 1.57 15.03
C PRO A 194 -7.55 2.33 15.59
N HIS A 195 -8.51 2.72 14.75
CA HIS A 195 -9.73 3.41 15.16
C HIS A 195 -10.94 2.49 15.38
N HIS A 196 -10.74 1.17 15.30
CA HIS A 196 -11.80 0.20 15.59
C HIS A 196 -11.95 0.03 17.11
N ILE A 197 -13.18 -0.10 17.59
CA ILE A 197 -13.49 -0.21 19.04
C ILE A 197 -12.79 -1.40 19.73
N GLU A 198 -12.51 -2.46 19.00
CA GLU A 198 -11.85 -3.66 19.53
C GLU A 198 -10.32 -3.59 19.47
N TYR A 199 -9.74 -2.56 18.84
CA TYR A 199 -8.30 -2.50 18.55
C TYR A 199 -7.45 -2.66 19.81
N ASP A 200 -7.74 -1.90 20.88
CA ASP A 200 -6.95 -1.90 22.11
C ASP A 200 -7.02 -3.22 22.88
N ALA A 201 -8.09 -3.99 22.67
CA ALA A 201 -8.27 -5.30 23.31
C ALA A 201 -7.51 -6.44 22.58
N LEU A 202 -7.05 -6.21 21.35
CA LEU A 202 -6.33 -7.20 20.55
C LEU A 202 -4.84 -7.23 20.90
N PRO A 203 -4.20 -8.42 20.85
CA PRO A 203 -2.77 -8.54 21.07
C PRO A 203 -1.98 -7.91 19.90
N GLY A 204 -0.78 -7.45 20.20
CA GLY A 204 0.16 -6.89 19.22
C GLY A 204 0.69 -5.52 19.62
N GLU A 205 1.49 -4.93 18.74
CA GLU A 205 2.00 -3.57 18.93
C GLU A 205 0.88 -2.55 18.74
N ASP A 206 0.85 -1.53 19.57
CA ASP A 206 -0.13 -0.45 19.49
C ASP A 206 0.32 0.63 18.50
N ALA A 207 -0.64 1.14 17.72
CA ALA A 207 -0.42 2.35 16.92
C ALA A 207 -0.35 3.56 17.85
N THR A 208 0.61 4.44 17.57
CA THR A 208 0.89 5.60 18.45
C THR A 208 0.14 6.86 18.06
N ALA A 209 -0.55 6.90 16.93
CA ALA A 209 -1.46 8.00 16.61
C ALA A 209 -2.54 7.68 15.59
N PRO A 210 -3.62 8.41 15.66
CA PRO A 210 -4.87 7.97 15.08
C PRO A 210 -5.51 8.90 14.05
N SER A 211 -5.06 10.13 13.84
CA SER A 211 -5.93 11.17 13.28
C SER A 211 -6.35 10.99 11.82
N ARG A 212 -5.64 10.17 11.02
CA ARG A 212 -5.99 9.92 9.62
C ARG A 212 -6.65 8.58 9.36
N VAL A 213 -6.63 7.73 10.34
CA VAL A 213 -7.22 6.39 10.24
C VAL A 213 -8.72 6.44 9.99
N HIS A 214 -9.37 7.56 10.33
CA HIS A 214 -10.82 7.74 10.11
C HIS A 214 -11.25 7.78 8.64
N ALA A 215 -10.33 8.04 7.70
CA ALA A 215 -10.62 7.96 6.26
C ALA A 215 -10.61 6.53 5.71
N HIS A 216 -10.26 5.53 6.53
CA HIS A 216 -10.17 4.13 6.15
C HIS A 216 -11.32 3.32 6.75
N PRO A 217 -11.66 2.15 6.15
CA PRO A 217 -12.53 1.16 6.77
C PRO A 217 -12.00 0.78 8.16
N ARG A 218 -12.91 0.45 9.08
CA ARG A 218 -12.51 0.11 10.46
C ARG A 218 -11.90 -1.27 10.59
N ARG A 219 -12.26 -2.19 9.68
CA ARG A 219 -11.81 -3.57 9.65
C ARG A 219 -11.85 -4.11 8.23
N PHE A 220 -10.97 -5.07 7.96
CA PHE A 220 -11.02 -5.92 6.78
C PHE A 220 -11.14 -7.36 7.22
N THR A 221 -11.98 -8.12 6.55
CA THR A 221 -12.16 -9.55 6.76
C THR A 221 -11.73 -10.32 5.53
N ARG A 222 -10.97 -11.41 5.68
CA ARG A 222 -10.60 -12.28 4.56
C ARG A 222 -11.77 -13.21 4.24
N ARG A 223 -12.42 -13.02 3.09
CA ARG A 223 -13.54 -13.83 2.61
C ARG A 223 -13.33 -14.21 1.15
N ASP A 224 -13.52 -15.47 0.81
CA ASP A 224 -13.40 -15.99 -0.56
C ASP A 224 -12.11 -15.54 -1.27
N GLY A 225 -11.00 -15.55 -0.53
CA GLY A 225 -9.69 -15.18 -1.06
C GLY A 225 -9.45 -13.68 -1.24
N ARG A 226 -10.29 -12.78 -0.73
CA ARG A 226 -10.14 -11.32 -0.82
C ARG A 226 -10.41 -10.61 0.49
N TRP A 227 -9.92 -9.39 0.62
CA TRP A 227 -10.17 -8.52 1.77
C TRP A 227 -11.45 -7.73 1.57
N VAL A 228 -12.40 -7.86 2.49
CA VAL A 228 -13.70 -7.17 2.47
C VAL A 228 -13.74 -6.17 3.64
N PRO A 229 -13.91 -4.86 3.37
CA PRO A 229 -14.01 -3.82 4.40
C PRO A 229 -15.34 -3.87 5.15
N SER A 230 -15.33 -3.43 6.41
CA SER A 230 -16.53 -3.29 7.27
C SER A 230 -16.34 -2.21 8.33
#